data_19bb4e8bfb4d81a24d6fe9b157878901
#
_entry.id   19bb4e8bfb4d81a24d6fe9b157878901
#
_cell.length_a   1.000
_cell.length_b   1.000
_cell.length_c   1.000
_cell.angle_alpha   90.00
_cell.angle_beta   90.00
_cell.angle_gamma   90.00
#
_symmetry.space_group_name_H-M   'P 1'
#
loop_
_entity.id
_entity.type
_entity.pdbx_description
1 polymer ?
#
loop_
_entity_poly.entity_id
_entity_poly.type
_entity_poly.pdbx_seq_one_letter_code
_entity_poly.pdbx_strand_id
1 'polypeptide(L)'
;MSQALTENRTVTSIEAQKAILKAFKQKRPIFLWGPMGIGKSELMQGTVDSGVLGNALLIDLRMALMEPTDIKGIPFYNKELGLMDWAPPIDLPTKELASQYDTVVLFLDELNSAPQSTQAAAYQLVLNHRVGNYVLPDNVVIVAAGNRETDKGVTYRM
;
A
#
# COMPACT_ATOMS: atom_id res chain seq x y z
N MET A 1 27.24 5.99 -10.64
CA MET A 1 26.55 4.81 -11.21
C MET A 1 26.10 3.83 -10.14
N SER A 2 26.97 3.39 -9.27
CA SER A 2 26.64 2.44 -8.22
C SER A 2 25.59 2.93 -7.22
N GLN A 3 25.62 4.22 -6.88
CA GLN A 3 24.66 4.79 -5.92
C GLN A 3 23.24 4.83 -6.45
N ALA A 4 23.05 5.17 -7.72
CA ALA A 4 21.72 5.16 -8.33
C ALA A 4 21.14 3.73 -8.38
N LEU A 5 22.00 2.73 -8.52
CA LEU A 5 21.61 1.32 -8.52
C LEU A 5 21.21 0.80 -7.14
N THR A 6 21.76 1.39 -6.06
CA THR A 6 21.39 1.01 -4.69
C THR A 6 20.01 1.50 -4.31
N GLU A 7 19.53 2.59 -4.91
CA GLU A 7 18.20 3.12 -4.64
C GLU A 7 17.10 2.39 -5.43
N ASN A 8 17.42 1.89 -6.63
CA ASN A 8 16.46 1.25 -7.53
C ASN A 8 17.03 -0.12 -7.97
N ARG A 9 17.00 -1.05 -7.04
CA ARG A 9 17.52 -2.38 -7.28
C ARG A 9 16.53 -3.26 -8.00
N THR A 10 16.93 -3.90 -9.11
CA THR A 10 16.16 -4.95 -9.76
C THR A 10 16.31 -6.24 -8.96
N VAL A 11 15.19 -6.92 -8.69
CA VAL A 11 15.16 -8.08 -7.82
C VAL A 11 14.37 -9.24 -8.43
N THR A 12 14.70 -10.44 -8.02
CA THR A 12 13.90 -11.64 -8.28
C THR A 12 12.70 -11.67 -7.33
N SER A 13 11.74 -12.56 -7.62
CA SER A 13 10.57 -12.73 -6.76
C SER A 13 10.95 -13.11 -5.32
N ILE A 14 11.98 -13.93 -5.15
CA ILE A 14 12.48 -14.35 -3.82
C ILE A 14 13.09 -13.16 -3.08
N GLU A 15 13.91 -12.36 -3.77
CA GLU A 15 14.51 -11.17 -3.18
C GLU A 15 13.44 -10.13 -2.81
N ALA A 16 12.41 -9.98 -3.65
CA ALA A 16 11.29 -9.10 -3.36
C ALA A 16 10.53 -9.55 -2.11
N GLN A 17 10.26 -10.84 -1.96
CA GLN A 17 9.63 -11.37 -0.75
C GLN A 17 10.46 -11.12 0.50
N LYS A 18 11.77 -11.31 0.44
CA LYS A 18 12.68 -11.01 1.56
C LYS A 18 12.66 -9.54 1.92
N ALA A 19 12.65 -8.66 0.92
CA ALA A 19 12.60 -7.21 1.14
C ALA A 19 11.27 -6.80 1.80
N ILE A 20 10.15 -7.39 1.38
CA ILE A 20 8.84 -7.17 1.96
C ILE A 20 8.84 -7.58 3.44
N LEU A 21 9.35 -8.76 3.76
CA LEU A 21 9.46 -9.25 5.13
C LEU A 21 10.31 -8.33 6.00
N LYS A 22 11.44 -7.89 5.48
CA LYS A 22 12.34 -6.98 6.21
C LYS A 22 11.68 -5.64 6.48
N ALA A 23 11.06 -5.05 5.47
CA ALA A 23 10.36 -3.78 5.62
C ALA A 23 9.17 -3.90 6.57
N PHE A 24 8.48 -5.02 6.53
CA PHE A 24 7.39 -5.33 7.44
C PHE A 24 7.87 -5.32 8.90
N LYS A 25 8.97 -6.02 9.19
CA LYS A 25 9.55 -6.04 10.54
C LYS A 25 9.96 -4.66 11.03
N GLN A 26 10.37 -3.79 10.12
CA GLN A 26 10.78 -2.42 10.42
C GLN A 26 9.62 -1.41 10.31
N LYS A 27 8.41 -1.88 9.99
CA LYS A 27 7.23 -1.05 9.75
C LYS A 27 7.47 0.03 8.69
N ARG A 28 8.20 -0.32 7.64
CA ARG A 28 8.50 0.59 6.53
C ARG A 28 7.67 0.23 5.31
N PRO A 29 7.15 1.23 4.59
CA PRO A 29 6.47 0.97 3.32
C PRO A 29 7.46 0.55 2.25
N ILE A 30 6.99 -0.25 1.29
CA ILE A 30 7.77 -0.69 0.14
C ILE A 30 7.11 -0.17 -1.14
N PHE A 31 7.95 0.22 -2.09
CA PHE A 31 7.54 0.55 -3.43
C PHE A 31 8.11 -0.47 -4.41
N LEU A 32 7.23 -1.11 -5.18
CA LEU A 32 7.60 -2.04 -6.24
C LEU A 32 7.43 -1.33 -7.59
N TRP A 33 8.52 -1.19 -8.32
CA TRP A 33 8.51 -0.61 -9.66
C TRP A 33 8.69 -1.71 -10.69
N GLY A 34 7.94 -1.67 -11.78
CA GLY A 34 8.07 -2.60 -12.86
C GLY A 34 7.01 -2.39 -13.93
N PRO A 35 7.22 -2.97 -15.13
CA PRO A 35 6.24 -2.86 -16.21
C PRO A 35 4.96 -3.60 -15.88
N MET A 36 3.88 -3.24 -16.57
CA MET A 36 2.62 -3.96 -16.49
C MET A 36 2.81 -5.44 -16.85
N GLY A 37 2.08 -6.31 -16.17
CA GLY A 37 2.03 -7.73 -16.51
C GLY A 37 3.21 -8.56 -16.04
N ILE A 38 4.08 -8.04 -15.17
CA ILE A 38 5.21 -8.81 -14.63
C ILE A 38 4.88 -9.52 -13.31
N GLY A 39 3.61 -9.59 -12.94
CA GLY A 39 3.19 -10.38 -11.79
C GLY A 39 3.38 -9.75 -10.44
N LYS A 40 3.33 -8.41 -10.32
CA LYS A 40 3.42 -7.73 -9.02
C LYS A 40 2.30 -8.15 -8.07
N SER A 41 1.07 -8.27 -8.58
CA SER A 41 -0.08 -8.73 -7.80
C SER A 41 0.08 -10.21 -7.42
N GLU A 42 0.54 -11.04 -8.34
CA GLU A 42 0.79 -12.45 -8.04
C GLU A 42 1.92 -12.62 -7.01
N LEU A 43 2.94 -11.77 -7.06
CA LEU A 43 4.01 -11.76 -6.06
C LEU A 43 3.45 -11.49 -4.67
N MET A 44 2.56 -10.50 -4.55
CA MET A 44 1.95 -10.17 -3.27
C MET A 44 1.04 -11.29 -2.77
N GLN A 45 0.22 -11.85 -3.66
CA GLN A 45 -0.65 -12.98 -3.30
C GLN A 45 0.18 -14.20 -2.90
N GLY A 46 1.24 -14.50 -3.62
CA GLY A 46 2.14 -15.59 -3.30
C GLY A 46 2.83 -15.40 -1.95
N THR A 47 3.21 -14.17 -1.62
CA THR A 47 3.82 -13.85 -0.31
C THR A 47 2.82 -14.10 0.82
N VAL A 48 1.58 -13.67 0.65
CA VAL A 48 0.52 -13.91 1.64
C VAL A 48 0.21 -15.40 1.77
N ASP A 49 0.09 -16.10 0.65
CA ASP A 49 -0.27 -17.53 0.63
C ASP A 49 0.85 -18.42 1.17
N SER A 50 2.09 -17.97 1.13
CA SER A 50 3.24 -18.74 1.62
C SER A 50 3.25 -18.95 3.14
N GLY A 51 2.47 -18.15 3.87
CA GLY A 51 2.43 -18.23 5.34
C GLY A 51 3.57 -17.53 6.05
N VAL A 52 4.50 -16.89 5.33
CA VAL A 52 5.64 -16.17 5.95
C VAL A 52 5.20 -14.99 6.79
N LEU A 53 4.00 -14.45 6.54
CA LEU A 53 3.41 -13.35 7.32
C LEU A 53 2.39 -13.85 8.35
N GLY A 54 2.32 -15.17 8.56
CA GLY A 54 1.31 -15.78 9.42
C GLY A 54 -0.06 -15.86 8.72
N ASN A 55 -1.14 -15.74 9.48
CA ASN A 55 -2.47 -15.62 8.93
C ASN A 55 -2.65 -14.20 8.41
N ALA A 56 -2.50 -14.02 7.11
CA ALA A 56 -2.45 -12.70 6.47
C ALA A 56 -3.60 -12.49 5.49
N LEU A 57 -4.07 -11.26 5.43
CA LEU A 57 -5.06 -10.81 4.46
C LEU A 57 -4.40 -9.86 3.47
N LEU A 58 -4.64 -10.06 2.18
CA LEU A 58 -4.24 -9.12 1.13
C LEU A 58 -5.45 -8.28 0.72
N ILE A 59 -5.29 -6.97 0.82
CA ILE A 59 -6.26 -6.01 0.28
C ILE A 59 -5.59 -5.34 -0.91
N ASP A 60 -6.07 -5.61 -2.10
CA ASP A 60 -5.52 -5.09 -3.35
C ASP A 60 -6.39 -3.94 -3.84
N LEU A 61 -5.83 -2.73 -3.82
CA LEU A 61 -6.50 -1.52 -4.28
C LEU A 61 -5.83 -1.02 -5.56
N ARG A 62 -6.63 -0.92 -6.62
CA ARG A 62 -6.16 -0.40 -7.90
C ARG A 62 -6.31 1.12 -7.91
N MET A 63 -5.22 1.81 -7.67
CA MET A 63 -5.20 3.25 -7.43
C MET A 63 -5.60 4.07 -8.65
N ALA A 64 -5.33 3.57 -9.86
CA ALA A 64 -5.72 4.24 -11.10
C ALA A 64 -7.23 4.44 -11.23
N LEU A 65 -8.03 3.62 -10.55
CA LEU A 65 -9.49 3.67 -10.56
C LEU A 65 -10.08 4.40 -9.35
N MET A 66 -9.24 4.91 -8.46
CA MET A 66 -9.67 5.51 -7.19
C MET A 66 -9.64 7.03 -7.22
N GLU A 67 -10.61 7.62 -6.56
CA GLU A 67 -10.67 9.05 -6.29
C GLU A 67 -10.08 9.34 -4.90
N PRO A 68 -9.71 10.59 -4.59
CA PRO A 68 -9.19 10.92 -3.25
C PRO A 68 -10.15 10.53 -2.11
N THR A 69 -11.44 10.62 -2.34
CA THR A 69 -12.47 10.25 -1.35
C THR A 69 -12.50 8.76 -1.06
N ASP A 70 -12.02 7.93 -1.98
CA ASP A 70 -11.90 6.48 -1.75
C ASP A 70 -10.81 6.13 -0.73
N ILE A 71 -9.89 7.07 -0.48
CA ILE A 71 -8.79 6.91 0.47
C ILE A 71 -9.08 7.66 1.76
N LYS A 72 -9.42 8.94 1.68
CA LYS A 72 -9.60 9.78 2.88
C LYS A 72 -11.03 9.83 3.40
N GLY A 73 -11.99 9.30 2.64
CA GLY A 73 -13.39 9.31 3.03
C GLY A 73 -14.13 10.56 2.57
N ILE A 74 -15.32 10.74 3.10
CA ILE A 74 -16.22 11.82 2.70
C ILE A 74 -16.50 12.72 3.91
N PRO A 75 -16.44 14.06 3.75
CA PRO A 75 -16.78 14.97 4.82
C PRO A 75 -18.29 14.98 5.06
N PHE A 76 -18.69 15.07 6.31
CA PHE A 76 -20.09 15.22 6.71
C PHE A 76 -20.19 16.15 7.92
N TYR A 77 -21.38 16.71 8.13
CA TYR A 77 -21.63 17.54 9.30
C TYR A 77 -22.00 16.68 10.50
N ASN A 78 -21.19 16.72 11.54
CA ASN A 78 -21.45 16.04 12.79
C ASN A 78 -22.28 16.95 13.71
N LYS A 79 -23.54 16.65 13.87
CA LYS A 79 -24.48 17.46 14.68
C LYS A 79 -24.13 17.52 16.16
N GLU A 80 -23.58 16.43 16.71
CA GLU A 80 -23.22 16.35 18.10
C GLU A 80 -22.06 17.28 18.46
N LEU A 81 -21.06 17.35 17.55
CA LEU A 81 -19.88 18.18 17.75
C LEU A 81 -20.04 19.60 17.18
N GLY A 82 -21.03 19.81 16.32
CA GLY A 82 -21.19 21.08 15.59
C GLY A 82 -20.06 21.37 14.60
N LEU A 83 -19.37 20.33 14.14
CA LEU A 83 -18.19 20.43 13.28
C LEU A 83 -18.32 19.49 12.09
N MET A 84 -17.51 19.79 11.06
CA MET A 84 -17.30 18.83 9.96
C MET A 84 -16.44 17.68 10.44
N ASP A 85 -16.83 16.49 10.04
CA ASP A 85 -16.11 15.26 10.34
C ASP A 85 -15.91 14.45 9.06
N TRP A 86 -15.11 13.39 9.08
CA TRP A 86 -14.83 12.55 7.94
C TRP A 86 -15.31 11.12 8.19
N ALA A 87 -16.14 10.60 7.27
CA ALA A 87 -16.53 9.21 7.28
C ALA A 87 -15.45 8.39 6.56
N PRO A 88 -14.76 7.45 7.24
CA PRO A 88 -13.71 6.65 6.61
C PRO A 88 -14.24 5.77 5.48
N PRO A 89 -13.42 5.49 4.44
CA PRO A 89 -13.84 4.62 3.34
C PRO A 89 -13.93 3.16 3.77
N ILE A 90 -14.85 2.43 3.15
CA ILE A 90 -15.07 1.01 3.46
C ILE A 90 -13.93 0.11 2.97
N ASP A 91 -13.19 0.54 1.96
CA ASP A 91 -12.14 -0.28 1.34
C ASP A 91 -10.86 -0.36 2.17
N LEU A 92 -10.69 0.53 3.13
CA LEU A 92 -9.54 0.49 4.04
C LEU A 92 -9.87 -0.38 5.26
N PRO A 93 -8.90 -1.19 5.73
CA PRO A 93 -9.16 -2.14 6.81
C PRO A 93 -9.45 -1.42 8.13
N THR A 94 -10.54 -1.83 8.77
CA THR A 94 -10.87 -1.36 10.12
C THR A 94 -10.00 -2.07 11.14
N LYS A 95 -9.94 -1.53 12.35
CA LYS A 95 -9.25 -2.18 13.47
C LYS A 95 -9.86 -3.56 13.77
N GLU A 96 -11.18 -3.68 13.68
CA GLU A 96 -11.89 -4.94 13.90
C GLU A 96 -11.52 -5.99 12.85
N LEU A 97 -11.49 -5.61 11.58
CA LEU A 97 -11.08 -6.51 10.51
C LEU A 97 -9.62 -6.92 10.70
N ALA A 98 -8.74 -5.96 10.94
CA ALA A 98 -7.30 -6.22 11.09
C ALA A 98 -7.02 -7.14 12.28
N SER A 99 -7.80 -7.06 13.35
CA SER A 99 -7.62 -7.90 14.54
C SER A 99 -7.85 -9.39 14.29
N GLN A 100 -8.47 -9.76 13.18
CA GLN A 100 -8.73 -11.15 12.81
C GLN A 100 -7.53 -11.81 12.13
N TYR A 101 -6.48 -11.05 11.84
CA TYR A 101 -5.30 -11.52 11.11
C TYR A 101 -4.03 -11.15 11.86
N ASP A 102 -2.98 -11.93 11.64
CA ASP A 102 -1.64 -11.59 12.13
C ASP A 102 -1.11 -10.36 11.40
N THR A 103 -1.38 -10.31 10.11
CA THR A 103 -0.90 -9.25 9.21
C THR A 103 -1.97 -8.94 8.17
N VAL A 104 -2.15 -7.66 7.89
CA VAL A 104 -2.93 -7.21 6.73
C VAL A 104 -1.99 -6.47 5.79
N VAL A 105 -1.91 -6.93 4.55
CA VAL A 105 -1.12 -6.28 3.50
C VAL A 105 -2.06 -5.40 2.69
N LEU A 106 -1.85 -4.11 2.76
CA LEU A 106 -2.57 -3.14 1.95
C LEU A 106 -1.71 -2.85 0.71
N PHE A 107 -2.11 -3.40 -0.41
CA PHE A 107 -1.38 -3.28 -1.67
C PHE A 107 -2.01 -2.19 -2.53
N LEU A 108 -1.25 -1.11 -2.74
CA LEU A 108 -1.67 0.04 -3.55
C LEU A 108 -1.07 -0.11 -4.94
N ASP A 109 -1.82 -0.76 -5.83
CA ASP A 109 -1.35 -1.05 -7.19
C ASP A 109 -1.60 0.13 -8.13
N GLU A 110 -0.74 0.27 -9.14
CA GLU A 110 -0.82 1.31 -10.16
C GLU A 110 -0.84 2.73 -9.57
N LEU A 111 -0.10 2.97 -8.50
CA LEU A 111 -0.14 4.24 -7.78
C LEU A 111 0.26 5.43 -8.65
N ASN A 112 1.27 5.28 -9.49
CA ASN A 112 1.73 6.35 -10.37
C ASN A 112 0.79 6.65 -11.54
N SER A 113 -0.19 5.78 -11.80
CA SER A 113 -1.22 6.00 -12.81
C SER A 113 -2.48 6.66 -12.25
N ALA A 114 -2.52 6.86 -10.93
CA ALA A 114 -3.63 7.53 -10.27
C ALA A 114 -3.61 9.05 -10.53
N PRO A 115 -4.77 9.74 -10.43
CA PRO A 115 -4.78 11.20 -10.42
C PRO A 115 -3.87 11.74 -9.31
N GLN A 116 -3.29 12.92 -9.52
CA GLN A 116 -2.35 13.50 -8.55
C GLN A 116 -2.96 13.69 -7.16
N SER A 117 -4.23 14.07 -7.09
CA SER A 117 -4.94 14.22 -5.82
C SER A 117 -5.09 12.89 -5.09
N THR A 118 -5.33 11.80 -5.82
CA THR A 118 -5.38 10.45 -5.27
C THR A 118 -3.99 10.02 -4.78
N GLN A 119 -2.96 10.28 -5.57
CA GLN A 119 -1.58 10.02 -5.15
C GLN A 119 -1.23 10.76 -3.86
N ALA A 120 -1.61 12.02 -3.75
CA ALA A 120 -1.35 12.81 -2.55
C ALA A 120 -2.01 12.21 -1.30
N ALA A 121 -3.26 11.76 -1.41
CA ALA A 121 -3.96 11.09 -0.32
C ALA A 121 -3.28 9.76 0.05
N ALA A 122 -2.87 8.99 -0.94
CA ALA A 122 -2.16 7.73 -0.73
C ALA A 122 -0.81 7.94 -0.04
N TYR A 123 -0.04 8.93 -0.47
CA TYR A 123 1.23 9.26 0.17
C TYR A 123 1.05 9.71 1.61
N GLN A 124 0.00 10.47 1.91
CA GLN A 124 -0.30 10.84 3.29
C GLN A 124 -0.54 9.60 4.15
N LEU A 125 -1.31 8.63 3.65
CA LEU A 125 -1.54 7.37 4.35
C LEU A 125 -0.23 6.58 4.56
N VAL A 126 0.59 6.49 3.52
CA VAL A 126 1.88 5.78 3.57
C VAL A 126 2.84 6.40 4.58
N LEU A 127 2.96 7.71 4.57
CA LEU A 127 3.94 8.42 5.41
C LEU A 127 3.47 8.62 6.84
N ASN A 128 2.19 8.95 7.02
CA ASN A 128 1.65 9.33 8.33
C ASN A 128 0.86 8.20 9.01
N HIS A 129 0.58 7.11 8.29
CA HIS A 129 -0.26 5.99 8.73
C HIS A 129 -1.68 6.44 9.11
N ARG A 130 -2.10 7.57 8.55
CA ARG A 130 -3.43 8.15 8.76
C ARG A 130 -3.78 9.09 7.63
N VAL A 131 -5.06 9.19 7.33
CA VAL A 131 -5.59 10.14 6.35
C VAL A 131 -7.05 10.44 6.71
N GLY A 132 -7.42 11.72 6.72
CA GLY A 132 -8.73 12.12 7.26
C GLY A 132 -8.87 11.66 8.71
N ASN A 133 -9.96 10.99 9.03
CA ASN A 133 -10.18 10.36 10.35
C ASN A 133 -9.72 8.90 10.41
N TYR A 134 -9.25 8.37 9.30
CA TYR A 134 -8.78 7.00 9.25
C TYR A 134 -7.39 6.89 9.84
N VAL A 135 -7.23 5.93 10.77
CA VAL A 135 -5.93 5.57 11.35
C VAL A 135 -5.63 4.13 10.95
N LEU A 136 -4.45 3.93 10.37
CA LEU A 136 -4.01 2.61 9.94
C LEU A 136 -3.78 1.71 11.15
N PRO A 137 -4.42 0.52 11.22
CA PRO A 137 -4.13 -0.43 12.30
C PRO A 137 -2.66 -0.85 12.33
N ASP A 138 -2.14 -1.18 13.51
CA ASP A 138 -0.72 -1.46 13.73
C ASP A 138 -0.18 -2.66 12.96
N ASN A 139 -1.03 -3.63 12.65
CA ASN A 139 -0.64 -4.84 11.92
C ASN A 139 -0.85 -4.73 10.41
N VAL A 140 -1.16 -3.55 9.89
CA VAL A 140 -1.27 -3.29 8.45
C VAL A 140 0.07 -2.82 7.92
N VAL A 141 0.55 -3.49 6.89
CA VAL A 141 1.74 -3.07 6.14
C VAL A 141 1.31 -2.58 4.76
N ILE A 142 1.92 -1.51 4.30
CA ILE A 142 1.61 -0.93 2.98
C ILE A 142 2.69 -1.32 2.00
N VAL A 143 2.26 -1.86 0.86
CA VAL A 143 3.11 -2.10 -0.30
C VAL A 143 2.48 -1.36 -1.47
N ALA A 144 3.21 -0.46 -2.07
CA ALA A 144 2.76 0.28 -3.25
C ALA A 144 3.48 -0.23 -4.48
N ALA A 145 2.80 -0.18 -5.61
CA ALA A 145 3.37 -0.58 -6.89
C ALA A 145 3.08 0.46 -7.96
N GLY A 146 4.01 0.60 -8.87
CA GLY A 146 3.88 1.50 -10.01
C GLY A 146 4.60 0.96 -11.23
N ASN A 147 4.30 1.56 -12.38
CA ASN A 147 4.93 1.24 -13.66
C ASN A 147 5.74 2.43 -14.14
N ARG A 148 6.89 2.14 -14.76
CA ARG A 148 7.64 3.13 -15.53
C ARG A 148 7.86 2.55 -16.91
N GLU A 149 7.78 3.40 -17.93
CA GLU A 149 7.95 2.96 -19.33
C GLU A 149 9.29 2.30 -19.58
N THR A 150 10.31 2.71 -18.85
CA THR A 150 11.67 2.20 -18.96
C THR A 150 11.95 0.97 -18.11
N ASP A 151 10.99 0.52 -17.32
CA ASP A 151 11.22 -0.62 -16.42
C ASP A 151 11.23 -1.93 -17.18
N LYS A 152 12.29 -2.70 -17.00
CA LYS A 152 12.45 -4.02 -17.61
C LYS A 152 12.37 -5.17 -16.62
N GLY A 153 12.07 -4.88 -15.38
CA GLY A 153 11.95 -5.87 -14.31
C GLY A 153 11.39 -5.24 -13.06
N VAL A 154 11.20 -6.07 -12.04
CA VAL A 154 10.70 -5.59 -10.74
C VAL A 154 11.84 -4.89 -10.00
N THR A 155 11.60 -3.69 -9.55
CA THR A 155 12.50 -2.95 -8.66
C THR A 155 11.75 -2.62 -7.37
N TYR A 156 12.50 -2.38 -6.30
CA TYR A 156 11.90 -1.83 -5.09
C TYR A 156 12.63 -0.58 -4.63
N ARG A 157 11.91 0.26 -3.94
CA ARG A 157 12.42 1.48 -3.36
C ARG A 157 11.85 1.65 -1.95
N MET A 158 12.69 1.94 -1.03
CA MET A 158 12.28 2.26 0.33
C MET A 158 12.29 3.76 0.57
#